data_059ee9e6d2fd4e64c00cd6fa8fa8c1fc
#
_entry.id   059ee9e6d2fd4e64c00cd6fa8fa8c1fc
#
_cell.length_a   1.000
_cell.length_b   1.000
_cell.length_c   1.000
_cell.angle_alpha   90.00
_cell.angle_beta   90.00
_cell.angle_gamma   90.00
#
_symmetry.space_group_name_H-M   'P 1'
#
loop_
_entity.id
_entity.type
_entity.pdbx_description
1 polymer ?
#
loop_
_entity_poly.entity_id
_entity_poly.type
_entity_poly.pdbx_seq_one_letter_code
_entity_poly.pdbx_strand_id
1 'polypeptide(L)'
;MIKELERLGAEHRLRAIPAEREGALVDLCSNDYLGLSTLAPQYMAEFRERFGDAPMSASASRLLASRQRHFNAYEEYLASLYGKEAILFNSGYHANTGIMSALGALPGTVIIADKLIHASAIDGMRLAGCEWRRFRHNDPAHLRATIRKALEGRDVKRVVVAVESVYSMDGDRAPLREIVDIKREFPETILFVDEAHGFGVLGERGLGAAEEGGLIPEIDIIMATLGKAAASSGAFAICDTTELQ
;
A
#
# COMPACT_ATOMS: atom_id res chain seq x y z
N MET A 1 24.51 -21.50 6.27
CA MET A 1 23.58 -21.38 5.11
C MET A 1 23.02 -22.75 4.71
N ILE A 2 23.81 -23.75 4.29
CA ILE A 2 23.29 -25.08 3.85
C ILE A 2 22.44 -25.74 4.91
N LYS A 3 22.91 -25.88 6.15
CA LYS A 3 22.14 -26.46 7.26
C LYS A 3 20.79 -25.75 7.52
N GLU A 4 20.74 -24.46 7.29
CA GLU A 4 19.48 -23.69 7.44
C GLU A 4 18.49 -23.99 6.30
N LEU A 5 18.98 -24.15 5.08
CA LEU A 5 18.15 -24.57 3.94
C LEU A 5 17.62 -26.00 4.14
N GLU A 6 18.45 -26.91 4.64
CA GLU A 6 18.06 -28.28 4.98
C GLU A 6 16.97 -28.27 6.07
N ARG A 7 17.12 -27.45 7.13
CA ARG A 7 16.12 -27.28 8.17
C ARG A 7 14.80 -26.76 7.61
N LEU A 8 14.84 -25.69 6.78
CA LEU A 8 13.65 -25.13 6.14
C LEU A 8 12.97 -26.16 5.23
N GLY A 9 13.75 -26.99 4.53
CA GLY A 9 13.23 -28.08 3.72
C GLY A 9 12.51 -29.13 4.55
N ALA A 10 13.11 -29.55 5.66
CA ALA A 10 12.52 -30.53 6.58
C ALA A 10 11.24 -30.01 7.25
N GLU A 11 11.15 -28.69 7.49
CA GLU A 11 9.97 -28.02 8.04
C GLU A 11 8.92 -27.65 6.97
N HIS A 12 9.09 -28.04 5.70
CA HIS A 12 8.25 -27.65 4.54
C HIS A 12 8.10 -26.13 4.38
N ARG A 13 9.11 -25.35 4.78
CA ARG A 13 9.15 -23.89 4.73
C ARG A 13 10.06 -23.34 3.63
N LEU A 14 10.80 -24.23 2.97
CA LEU A 14 11.64 -23.83 1.85
C LEU A 14 10.78 -23.45 0.66
N ARG A 15 10.91 -22.20 0.22
CA ARG A 15 10.23 -21.71 -0.97
C ARG A 15 11.14 -21.89 -2.17
N ALA A 16 10.59 -22.46 -3.24
CA ALA A 16 11.25 -22.61 -4.53
C ALA A 16 10.38 -22.00 -5.61
N ILE A 17 11.01 -21.46 -6.65
CA ILE A 17 10.30 -21.03 -7.85
C ILE A 17 9.73 -22.30 -8.51
N PRO A 18 8.39 -22.39 -8.69
CA PRO A 18 7.80 -23.56 -9.30
C PRO A 18 8.26 -23.70 -10.76
N ALA A 19 8.37 -24.94 -11.23
CA ALA A 19 8.57 -25.18 -12.66
C ALA A 19 7.32 -24.76 -13.45
N GLU A 20 7.55 -24.30 -14.67
CA GLU A 20 6.46 -24.00 -15.60
C GLU A 20 5.62 -25.25 -15.85
N ARG A 21 4.32 -25.09 -15.86
CA ARG A 21 3.36 -26.17 -16.10
C ARG A 21 2.69 -25.97 -17.44
N GLU A 22 2.68 -27.00 -18.26
CA GLU A 22 1.97 -27.01 -19.53
C GLU A 22 0.50 -27.43 -19.31
N GLY A 23 -0.39 -26.93 -20.17
CA GLY A 23 -1.81 -27.30 -20.20
C GLY A 23 -2.76 -26.18 -19.78
N ALA A 24 -4.04 -26.42 -19.90
CA ALA A 24 -5.09 -25.49 -19.46
C ALA A 24 -5.18 -25.52 -17.93
N LEU A 25 -4.69 -24.48 -17.28
CA LEU A 25 -4.69 -24.31 -15.82
C LEU A 25 -5.65 -23.19 -15.44
N VAL A 26 -6.36 -23.39 -14.34
CA VAL A 26 -7.01 -22.27 -13.62
C VAL A 26 -5.99 -21.71 -12.66
N ASP A 27 -5.54 -20.49 -12.91
CA ASP A 27 -4.57 -19.80 -12.05
C ASP A 27 -5.27 -19.17 -10.85
N LEU A 28 -5.13 -19.81 -9.70
CA LEU A 28 -5.63 -19.28 -8.41
C LEU A 28 -4.54 -18.56 -7.60
N CYS A 29 -3.33 -18.42 -8.16
CA CYS A 29 -2.19 -17.79 -7.49
C CYS A 29 -1.91 -16.38 -7.99
N SER A 30 -2.46 -15.99 -9.13
CA SER A 30 -2.29 -14.68 -9.72
C SER A 30 -3.01 -13.60 -8.93
N ASN A 31 -2.37 -12.44 -8.82
CA ASN A 31 -3.00 -11.22 -8.30
C ASN A 31 -3.59 -10.35 -9.42
N ASP A 32 -3.62 -10.82 -10.66
CA ASP A 32 -4.33 -10.19 -11.78
C ASP A 32 -5.84 -10.45 -11.65
N TYR A 33 -6.44 -9.86 -10.64
CA TYR A 33 -7.82 -10.15 -10.20
C TYR A 33 -8.88 -9.91 -11.27
N LEU A 34 -8.63 -9.00 -12.21
CA LEU A 34 -9.54 -8.64 -13.30
C LEU A 34 -9.15 -9.27 -14.63
N GLY A 35 -8.04 -10.04 -14.70
CA GLY A 35 -7.53 -10.65 -15.92
C GLY A 35 -7.04 -9.61 -16.96
N LEU A 36 -6.74 -8.38 -16.55
CA LEU A 36 -6.37 -7.29 -17.47
C LEU A 36 -5.05 -7.54 -18.19
N SER A 37 -4.17 -8.41 -17.68
CA SER A 37 -2.94 -8.77 -18.39
C SER A 37 -3.20 -9.39 -19.76
N THR A 38 -4.34 -10.06 -19.95
CA THR A 38 -4.75 -10.64 -21.24
C THR A 38 -5.07 -9.57 -22.29
N LEU A 39 -5.37 -8.35 -21.87
CA LEU A 39 -5.67 -7.20 -22.73
C LEU A 39 -4.43 -6.34 -23.03
N ALA A 40 -3.24 -6.74 -22.57
CA ALA A 40 -2.00 -5.99 -22.77
C ALA A 40 -1.73 -5.59 -24.23
N PRO A 41 -1.94 -6.44 -25.27
CA PRO A 41 -1.77 -6.03 -26.66
C PRO A 41 -2.67 -4.88 -27.07
N GLN A 42 -3.93 -4.85 -26.62
CA GLN A 42 -4.89 -3.79 -26.89
C GLN A 42 -4.44 -2.48 -26.21
N TYR A 43 -4.10 -2.52 -24.93
CA TYR A 43 -3.64 -1.33 -24.20
C TYR A 43 -2.34 -0.76 -24.78
N MET A 44 -1.44 -1.61 -25.23
CA MET A 44 -0.21 -1.16 -25.90
C MET A 44 -0.48 -0.48 -27.25
N ALA A 45 -1.49 -0.95 -27.99
CA ALA A 45 -1.91 -0.29 -29.24
C ALA A 45 -2.51 1.09 -28.95
N GLU A 46 -3.45 1.18 -28.01
CA GLU A 46 -4.06 2.44 -27.57
C GLU A 46 -3.02 3.42 -27.00
N PHE A 47 -2.05 2.93 -26.23
CA PHE A 47 -0.96 3.76 -25.73
C PHE A 47 -0.15 4.39 -26.86
N ARG A 48 0.22 3.60 -27.87
CA ARG A 48 0.96 4.09 -29.03
C ARG A 48 0.15 5.10 -29.84
N GLU A 49 -1.14 4.88 -30.01
CA GLU A 49 -2.03 5.81 -30.70
C GLU A 49 -2.13 7.15 -29.96
N ARG A 50 -2.29 7.12 -28.62
CA ARG A 50 -2.48 8.34 -27.81
C ARG A 50 -1.19 9.11 -27.55
N PHE A 51 -0.08 8.41 -27.35
CA PHE A 51 1.18 8.98 -26.84
C PHE A 51 2.34 8.89 -27.83
N GLY A 52 2.16 8.21 -28.97
CA GLY A 52 3.17 8.10 -30.02
C GLY A 52 4.50 7.57 -29.54
N ASP A 53 5.56 8.33 -29.75
CA ASP A 53 6.95 7.99 -29.41
C ASP A 53 7.31 8.39 -27.97
N ALA A 54 6.38 8.31 -27.01
CA ALA A 54 6.69 8.58 -25.62
C ALA A 54 7.85 7.68 -25.15
N PRO A 55 8.86 8.22 -24.46
CA PRO A 55 9.96 7.43 -24.00
C PRO A 55 9.50 6.39 -22.97
N MET A 56 10.01 5.15 -23.10
CA MET A 56 9.69 4.05 -22.20
C MET A 56 10.26 4.23 -20.78
N SER A 57 11.12 5.22 -20.57
CA SER A 57 11.77 5.49 -19.29
C SER A 57 12.04 6.99 -19.14
N ALA A 58 11.93 7.48 -17.91
CA ALA A 58 12.37 8.83 -17.56
C ALA A 58 13.90 8.93 -17.40
N SER A 59 14.59 7.81 -17.15
CA SER A 59 16.05 7.66 -17.00
C SER A 59 16.72 8.69 -16.07
N ALA A 60 15.98 9.30 -15.15
CA ALA A 60 16.43 10.30 -14.21
C ALA A 60 15.57 10.33 -12.95
N SER A 61 16.09 10.91 -11.87
CA SER A 61 15.29 11.25 -10.69
C SER A 61 14.18 12.22 -11.07
N ARG A 62 12.97 12.02 -10.53
CA ARG A 62 11.84 12.92 -10.72
C ARG A 62 12.12 14.38 -10.33
N LEU A 63 12.98 14.59 -9.33
CA LEU A 63 13.39 15.93 -8.89
C LEU A 63 14.26 16.66 -9.92
N LEU A 64 14.89 15.92 -10.86
CA LEU A 64 15.79 16.46 -11.86
C LEU A 64 15.26 16.33 -13.28
N ALA A 65 14.23 15.48 -13.49
CA ALA A 65 13.73 15.19 -14.82
C ALA A 65 12.90 16.36 -15.37
N SER A 66 13.22 16.80 -16.59
CA SER A 66 12.46 17.83 -17.30
C SER A 66 11.22 17.29 -18.04
N ARG A 67 11.13 15.96 -18.22
CA ARG A 67 10.07 15.30 -19.00
C ARG A 67 9.20 14.44 -18.09
N GLN A 68 8.29 15.07 -17.36
CA GLN A 68 7.41 14.41 -16.38
C GLN A 68 5.93 14.43 -16.78
N ARG A 69 5.59 14.93 -17.96
CA ARG A 69 4.20 15.16 -18.39
C ARG A 69 3.26 13.96 -18.12
N HIS A 70 3.72 12.75 -18.41
CA HIS A 70 2.88 11.56 -18.25
C HIS A 70 2.71 11.16 -16.79
N PHE A 71 3.75 11.32 -15.95
CA PHE A 71 3.65 11.09 -14.51
C PHE A 71 2.70 12.10 -13.88
N ASN A 72 2.88 13.39 -14.18
CA ASN A 72 2.04 14.46 -13.64
C ASN A 72 0.56 14.27 -14.05
N ALA A 73 0.31 13.99 -15.34
CA ALA A 73 -1.05 13.75 -15.82
C ALA A 73 -1.72 12.54 -15.16
N TYR A 74 -0.94 11.50 -14.83
CA TYR A 74 -1.50 10.33 -14.15
C TYR A 74 -1.72 10.61 -12.67
N GLU A 75 -0.83 11.35 -11.99
CA GLU A 75 -1.05 11.81 -10.61
C GLU A 75 -2.26 12.74 -10.52
N GLU A 76 -2.42 13.71 -11.45
CA GLU A 76 -3.60 14.57 -11.54
C GLU A 76 -4.89 13.77 -11.74
N TYR A 77 -4.85 12.74 -12.58
CA TYR A 77 -5.98 11.83 -12.78
C TYR A 77 -6.34 11.09 -11.49
N LEU A 78 -5.36 10.48 -10.80
CA LEU A 78 -5.58 9.80 -9.53
C LEU A 78 -6.09 10.77 -8.47
N ALA A 79 -5.50 11.96 -8.38
CA ALA A 79 -5.94 13.02 -7.48
C ALA A 79 -7.42 13.37 -7.70
N SER A 80 -7.84 13.49 -8.95
CA SER A 80 -9.25 13.77 -9.31
C SER A 80 -10.21 12.65 -8.90
N LEU A 81 -9.77 11.39 -8.94
CA LEU A 81 -10.58 10.24 -8.53
C LEU A 81 -10.83 10.21 -7.03
N TYR A 82 -9.81 10.52 -6.23
CA TYR A 82 -9.87 10.45 -4.77
C TYR A 82 -10.25 11.78 -4.10
N GLY A 83 -10.17 12.90 -4.82
CA GLY A 83 -10.37 14.24 -4.27
C GLY A 83 -9.26 14.67 -3.32
N LYS A 84 -8.05 14.14 -3.49
CA LYS A 84 -6.83 14.37 -2.70
C LYS A 84 -5.62 14.48 -3.63
N GLU A 85 -4.42 14.68 -3.10
CA GLU A 85 -3.19 14.67 -3.87
C GLU A 85 -2.69 13.24 -4.11
N ALA A 86 -1.90 13.04 -5.18
CA ALA A 86 -1.37 11.74 -5.55
C ALA A 86 0.12 11.80 -5.87
N ILE A 87 0.85 10.76 -5.51
CA ILE A 87 2.26 10.59 -5.87
C ILE A 87 2.54 9.14 -6.30
N LEU A 88 3.30 8.97 -7.38
CA LEU A 88 3.65 7.67 -7.96
C LEU A 88 4.94 7.11 -7.37
N PHE A 89 4.99 5.77 -7.25
CA PHE A 89 6.13 4.98 -6.81
C PHE A 89 6.40 3.84 -7.79
N ASN A 90 7.63 3.32 -7.79
CA ASN A 90 8.03 2.19 -8.66
C ASN A 90 7.34 0.86 -8.29
N SER A 91 6.91 0.70 -7.05
CA SER A 91 6.15 -0.47 -6.59
C SER A 91 5.48 -0.19 -5.24
N GLY A 92 4.49 -1.01 -4.85
CA GLY A 92 3.88 -0.98 -3.52
C GLY A 92 4.91 -1.19 -2.40
N TYR A 93 5.93 -2.03 -2.65
CA TYR A 93 7.01 -2.22 -1.69
C TYR A 93 7.77 -0.91 -1.41
N HIS A 94 8.16 -0.18 -2.46
CA HIS A 94 8.84 1.12 -2.31
C HIS A 94 7.92 2.17 -1.67
N ALA A 95 6.64 2.18 -2.03
CA ALA A 95 5.65 3.09 -1.43
C ALA A 95 5.53 2.84 0.08
N ASN A 96 5.26 1.61 0.51
CA ASN A 96 5.14 1.26 1.92
C ASN A 96 6.43 1.56 2.70
N THR A 97 7.57 1.12 2.17
CA THR A 97 8.87 1.33 2.81
C THR A 97 9.19 2.82 2.94
N GLY A 98 8.97 3.59 1.87
CA GLY A 98 9.22 5.04 1.85
C GLY A 98 8.32 5.81 2.80
N ILE A 99 7.01 5.57 2.74
CA ILE A 99 6.01 6.26 3.58
C ILE A 99 6.25 5.95 5.06
N MET A 100 6.36 4.67 5.42
CA MET A 100 6.60 4.29 6.83
C MET A 100 7.93 4.86 7.35
N SER A 101 8.98 4.84 6.52
CA SER A 101 10.27 5.42 6.88
C SER A 101 10.20 6.93 7.07
N ALA A 102 9.54 7.65 6.17
CA ALA A 102 9.38 9.10 6.25
C ALA A 102 8.56 9.52 7.49
N LEU A 103 7.40 8.90 7.70
CA LEU A 103 6.54 9.21 8.84
C LEU A 103 7.22 8.88 10.17
N GLY A 104 7.88 7.72 10.25
CA GLY A 104 8.55 7.27 11.46
C GLY A 104 9.79 8.11 11.80
N ALA A 105 10.45 8.72 10.81
CA ALA A 105 11.58 9.61 11.04
C ALA A 105 11.18 10.96 11.67
N LEU A 106 9.90 11.31 11.66
CA LEU A 106 9.42 12.54 12.28
C LEU A 106 9.50 12.44 13.82
N PRO A 107 10.11 13.43 14.52
CA PRO A 107 10.27 13.38 15.96
C PRO A 107 8.93 13.24 16.69
N GLY A 108 8.87 12.33 17.66
CA GLY A 108 7.68 12.06 18.47
C GLY A 108 6.65 11.17 17.75
N THR A 109 7.04 10.45 16.72
CA THR A 109 6.17 9.48 16.04
C THR A 109 6.31 8.09 16.66
N VAL A 110 5.15 7.44 16.89
CA VAL A 110 5.04 6.01 17.18
C VAL A 110 4.17 5.38 16.09
N ILE A 111 4.62 4.28 15.50
CA ILE A 111 3.82 3.54 14.51
C ILE A 111 3.14 2.35 15.17
N ILE A 112 1.83 2.20 15.00
CA ILE A 112 1.03 1.09 15.48
C ILE A 112 0.46 0.35 14.27
N ALA A 113 0.96 -0.85 14.01
CA ALA A 113 0.59 -1.63 12.84
C ALA A 113 -0.22 -2.87 13.20
N ASP A 114 -1.10 -3.28 12.32
CA ASP A 114 -1.74 -4.59 12.43
C ASP A 114 -0.69 -5.70 12.44
N LYS A 115 -0.95 -6.78 13.19
CA LYS A 115 -0.03 -7.92 13.31
C LYS A 115 0.31 -8.56 11.97
N LEU A 116 -0.62 -8.54 11.01
CA LEU A 116 -0.50 -9.17 9.69
C LEU A 116 -0.14 -8.18 8.58
N ILE A 117 0.17 -6.93 8.89
CA ILE A 117 0.57 -5.95 7.87
C ILE A 117 1.73 -6.45 7.02
N HIS A 118 1.74 -6.07 5.75
CA HIS A 118 2.73 -6.50 4.77
C HIS A 118 4.18 -6.19 5.20
N ALA A 119 5.10 -7.09 4.85
CA ALA A 119 6.51 -7.00 5.21
C ALA A 119 7.18 -5.68 4.80
N SER A 120 6.77 -5.07 3.69
CA SER A 120 7.31 -3.78 3.23
C SER A 120 7.06 -2.63 4.21
N ALA A 121 5.90 -2.61 4.87
CA ALA A 121 5.62 -1.63 5.92
C ALA A 121 6.51 -1.87 7.15
N ILE A 122 6.73 -3.13 7.52
CA ILE A 122 7.64 -3.50 8.62
C ILE A 122 9.07 -3.06 8.31
N ASP A 123 9.53 -3.24 7.08
CA ASP A 123 10.88 -2.83 6.68
C ASP A 123 11.02 -1.30 6.69
N GLY A 124 10.00 -0.55 6.28
CA GLY A 124 9.96 0.90 6.42
C GLY A 124 10.02 1.38 7.88
N MET A 125 9.28 0.73 8.78
CA MET A 125 9.33 1.03 10.23
C MET A 125 10.72 0.76 10.83
N ARG A 126 11.38 -0.32 10.39
CA ARG A 126 12.75 -0.63 10.81
C ARG A 126 13.75 0.41 10.31
N LEU A 127 13.62 0.86 9.07
CA LEU A 127 14.46 1.90 8.48
C LEU A 127 14.30 3.24 9.18
N ALA A 128 13.08 3.59 9.59
CA ALA A 128 12.80 4.82 10.34
C ALA A 128 13.53 4.86 11.70
N GLY A 129 13.78 3.71 12.32
CA GLY A 129 14.36 3.63 13.65
C GLY A 129 13.46 4.18 14.76
N CYS A 130 12.19 4.42 14.48
CA CYS A 130 11.21 4.88 15.46
C CYS A 130 10.70 3.76 16.35
N GLU A 131 10.02 4.12 17.44
CA GLU A 131 9.22 3.17 18.20
C GLU A 131 8.05 2.70 17.36
N TRP A 132 7.84 1.39 17.28
CA TRP A 132 6.66 0.82 16.68
C TRP A 132 6.12 -0.36 17.48
N ARG A 133 4.81 -0.55 17.41
CA ARG A 133 4.06 -1.57 18.13
C ARG A 133 3.14 -2.31 17.18
N ARG A 134 2.73 -3.52 17.57
CA ARG A 134 1.69 -4.27 16.85
C ARG A 134 0.44 -4.38 17.70
N PHE A 135 -0.71 -4.22 17.08
CA PHE A 135 -1.96 -4.62 17.70
C PHE A 135 -2.43 -5.99 17.14
N ARG A 136 -3.32 -6.65 17.86
CA ARG A 136 -3.88 -7.93 17.41
C ARG A 136 -4.67 -7.71 16.14
N HIS A 137 -4.49 -8.66 15.21
CA HIS A 137 -5.11 -8.63 13.90
C HIS A 137 -6.62 -8.37 13.99
N ASN A 138 -7.08 -7.36 13.25
CA ASN A 138 -8.48 -6.95 13.16
C ASN A 138 -9.18 -6.76 14.53
N ASP A 139 -8.45 -6.28 15.55
CA ASP A 139 -8.99 -6.05 16.90
C ASP A 139 -9.02 -4.54 17.24
N PRO A 140 -10.14 -3.85 16.98
CA PRO A 140 -10.29 -2.42 17.27
C PRO A 140 -10.12 -2.09 18.77
N ALA A 141 -10.58 -2.97 19.65
CA ALA A 141 -10.43 -2.74 21.10
C ALA A 141 -8.96 -2.74 21.51
N HIS A 142 -8.17 -3.69 20.99
CA HIS A 142 -6.72 -3.73 21.24
C HIS A 142 -5.99 -2.57 20.56
N LEU A 143 -6.42 -2.14 19.37
CA LEU A 143 -5.88 -0.94 18.70
C LEU A 143 -6.07 0.30 19.59
N ARG A 144 -7.31 0.56 20.05
CA ARG A 144 -7.63 1.67 20.94
C ARG A 144 -6.78 1.68 22.21
N ALA A 145 -6.64 0.52 22.85
CA ALA A 145 -5.80 0.37 24.05
C ALA A 145 -4.31 0.64 23.76
N THR A 146 -3.83 0.21 22.58
CA THR A 146 -2.43 0.39 22.16
C THR A 146 -2.12 1.86 21.85
N ILE A 147 -3.06 2.59 21.20
CA ILE A 147 -2.93 4.04 20.96
C ILE A 147 -2.88 4.78 22.28
N ARG A 148 -3.84 4.53 23.19
CA ARG A 148 -3.87 5.17 24.51
C ARG A 148 -2.56 4.99 25.26
N LYS A 149 -2.05 3.76 25.29
CA LYS A 149 -0.77 3.45 25.92
C LYS A 149 0.44 4.12 25.24
N ALA A 150 0.38 4.34 23.94
CA ALA A 150 1.43 5.06 23.23
C ALA A 150 1.45 6.55 23.63
N LEU A 151 0.29 7.17 23.69
CA LEU A 151 0.12 8.60 24.03
C LEU A 151 0.44 8.92 25.51
N GLU A 152 0.51 7.92 26.40
CA GLU A 152 1.04 8.10 27.76
C GLU A 152 2.55 8.41 27.78
N GLY A 153 3.26 8.16 26.67
CA GLY A 153 4.67 8.48 26.49
C GLY A 153 4.91 10.01 26.46
N ARG A 154 5.94 10.48 27.18
CA ARG A 154 6.17 11.93 27.41
C ARG A 154 6.41 12.74 26.15
N ASP A 155 6.94 12.12 25.09
CA ASP A 155 7.39 12.80 23.86
C ASP A 155 6.60 12.38 22.62
N VAL A 156 5.49 11.65 22.76
CA VAL A 156 4.67 11.21 21.64
C VAL A 156 3.78 12.37 21.18
N LYS A 157 4.01 12.79 19.93
CA LYS A 157 3.26 13.87 19.27
C LYS A 157 2.32 13.33 18.19
N ARG A 158 2.58 12.10 17.73
CA ARG A 158 1.89 11.51 16.58
C ARG A 158 1.87 9.99 16.69
N VAL A 159 0.74 9.42 16.36
CA VAL A 159 0.58 7.96 16.23
C VAL A 159 0.20 7.66 14.79
N VAL A 160 1.00 6.87 14.08
CA VAL A 160 0.63 6.36 12.76
C VAL A 160 0.00 4.99 12.94
N VAL A 161 -1.28 4.85 12.57
CA VAL A 161 -1.96 3.55 12.51
C VAL A 161 -1.86 3.01 11.09
N ALA A 162 -1.29 1.82 10.93
CA ALA A 162 -1.09 1.18 9.63
C ALA A 162 -1.83 -0.15 9.53
N VAL A 163 -2.72 -0.26 8.53
CA VAL A 163 -3.54 -1.45 8.26
C VAL A 163 -3.60 -1.73 6.75
N GLU A 164 -3.92 -2.98 6.37
CA GLU A 164 -4.35 -3.32 5.00
C GLU A 164 -5.88 -3.33 4.96
N SER A 165 -6.47 -2.88 3.87
CA SER A 165 -7.93 -2.97 3.67
C SER A 165 -8.40 -4.41 3.49
N VAL A 166 -7.60 -5.18 2.75
CA VAL A 166 -7.74 -6.63 2.55
C VAL A 166 -6.37 -7.27 2.77
N TYR A 167 -6.29 -8.25 3.65
CA TYR A 167 -5.04 -8.93 3.99
C TYR A 167 -4.71 -10.05 3.01
N SER A 168 -3.48 -10.06 2.53
CA SER A 168 -3.05 -10.90 1.40
C SER A 168 -3.12 -12.40 1.65
N MET A 169 -2.92 -12.85 2.88
CA MET A 169 -2.81 -14.28 3.21
C MET A 169 -4.16 -14.92 3.47
N ASP A 170 -5.04 -14.22 4.19
CA ASP A 170 -6.30 -14.78 4.66
C ASP A 170 -7.50 -14.21 3.86
N GLY A 171 -7.30 -13.11 3.12
CA GLY A 171 -8.33 -12.46 2.31
C GLY A 171 -9.40 -11.75 3.14
N ASP A 172 -9.18 -11.63 4.43
CA ASP A 172 -10.11 -10.95 5.34
C ASP A 172 -9.92 -9.43 5.28
N ARG A 173 -10.90 -8.70 5.75
CA ARG A 173 -11.01 -7.26 5.60
C ARG A 173 -10.81 -6.56 6.95
N ALA A 174 -10.10 -5.43 6.93
CA ALA A 174 -10.01 -4.58 8.11
C ALA A 174 -11.37 -3.94 8.45
N PRO A 175 -11.70 -3.79 9.72
CA PRO A 175 -12.88 -3.07 10.19
C PRO A 175 -12.66 -1.55 10.07
N LEU A 176 -12.49 -1.03 8.83
CA LEU A 176 -12.09 0.34 8.57
C LEU A 176 -12.99 1.39 9.23
N ARG A 177 -14.30 1.14 9.29
CA ARG A 177 -15.24 2.06 9.95
C ARG A 177 -14.90 2.24 11.42
N GLU A 178 -14.69 1.13 12.13
CA GLU A 178 -14.34 1.15 13.55
C GLU A 178 -12.93 1.78 13.77
N ILE A 179 -12.00 1.55 12.86
CA ILE A 179 -10.67 2.15 12.91
C ILE A 179 -10.74 3.68 12.72
N VAL A 180 -11.56 4.16 11.79
CA VAL A 180 -11.83 5.59 11.60
C VAL A 180 -12.49 6.20 12.84
N ASP A 181 -13.44 5.51 13.47
CA ASP A 181 -14.06 5.98 14.70
C ASP A 181 -13.04 6.08 15.83
N ILE A 182 -12.10 5.13 15.92
CA ILE A 182 -10.98 5.21 16.86
C ILE A 182 -10.07 6.40 16.54
N LYS A 183 -9.73 6.62 15.26
CA LYS A 183 -8.94 7.81 14.86
C LYS A 183 -9.56 9.10 15.36
N ARG A 184 -10.88 9.25 15.24
CA ARG A 184 -11.60 10.44 15.72
C ARG A 184 -11.50 10.65 17.24
N GLU A 185 -11.34 9.56 18.02
CA GLU A 185 -11.11 9.64 19.47
C GLU A 185 -9.71 10.17 19.83
N PHE A 186 -8.74 10.01 18.93
CA PHE A 186 -7.33 10.38 19.14
C PHE A 186 -6.84 11.26 17.98
N PRO A 187 -6.96 12.61 18.11
CA PRO A 187 -6.60 13.55 17.04
C PRO A 187 -5.13 13.51 16.59
N GLU A 188 -4.24 12.94 17.40
CA GLU A 188 -2.83 12.75 17.08
C GLU A 188 -2.60 11.61 16.09
N THR A 189 -3.66 10.90 15.68
CA THR A 189 -3.57 9.71 14.84
C THR A 189 -3.58 10.07 13.36
N ILE A 190 -2.59 9.58 12.63
CA ILE A 190 -2.55 9.49 11.17
C ILE A 190 -2.93 8.06 10.78
N LEU A 191 -3.96 7.90 9.95
CA LEU A 191 -4.39 6.60 9.45
C LEU A 191 -3.83 6.34 8.07
N PHE A 192 -3.00 5.31 7.96
CA PHE A 192 -2.47 4.75 6.73
C PHE A 192 -3.23 3.46 6.39
N VAL A 193 -3.76 3.37 5.17
CA VAL A 193 -4.44 2.17 4.65
C VAL A 193 -3.76 1.69 3.37
N ASP A 194 -3.30 0.45 3.39
CA ASP A 194 -2.81 -0.27 2.21
C ASP A 194 -3.98 -0.92 1.48
N GLU A 195 -4.31 -0.40 0.31
CA GLU A 195 -5.36 -0.89 -0.60
C GLU A 195 -4.81 -1.82 -1.69
N ALA A 196 -3.63 -2.39 -1.53
CA ALA A 196 -3.01 -3.21 -2.59
C ALA A 196 -3.89 -4.36 -3.08
N HIS A 197 -4.78 -4.88 -2.25
CA HIS A 197 -5.73 -5.95 -2.56
C HIS A 197 -7.18 -5.47 -2.71
N GLY A 198 -7.47 -4.22 -2.34
CA GLY A 198 -8.79 -3.60 -2.50
C GLY A 198 -8.92 -2.79 -3.78
N PHE A 199 -7.86 -2.09 -4.19
CA PHE A 199 -7.84 -1.27 -5.39
C PHE A 199 -8.12 -2.11 -6.66
N GLY A 200 -9.00 -1.61 -7.51
CA GLY A 200 -9.48 -2.27 -8.73
C GLY A 200 -10.58 -3.30 -8.48
N VAL A 201 -10.81 -3.74 -7.23
CA VAL A 201 -11.70 -4.86 -6.89
C VAL A 201 -12.91 -4.40 -6.09
N LEU A 202 -12.73 -3.47 -5.17
CA LEU A 202 -13.76 -2.99 -4.23
C LEU A 202 -14.11 -1.53 -4.52
N GLY A 203 -15.34 -1.15 -4.17
CA GLY A 203 -15.88 0.18 -4.43
C GLY A 203 -16.51 0.30 -5.81
N GLU A 204 -17.40 1.27 -6.00
CA GLU A 204 -18.14 1.47 -7.25
C GLU A 204 -17.21 1.86 -8.42
N ARG A 205 -16.19 2.65 -8.14
CA ARG A 205 -15.17 3.08 -9.12
C ARG A 205 -13.88 2.26 -9.03
N GLY A 206 -13.83 1.23 -8.18
CA GLY A 206 -12.66 0.40 -7.96
C GLY A 206 -11.56 1.08 -7.13
N LEU A 207 -11.89 2.07 -6.30
CA LEU A 207 -10.90 2.80 -5.51
C LEU A 207 -10.57 2.11 -4.17
N GLY A 208 -11.13 0.93 -3.93
CA GLY A 208 -10.83 0.10 -2.77
C GLY A 208 -11.92 0.08 -1.69
N ALA A 209 -11.61 -0.56 -0.57
CA ALA A 209 -12.52 -0.68 0.57
C ALA A 209 -12.81 0.68 1.24
N ALA A 210 -11.88 1.60 1.15
CA ALA A 210 -12.07 2.98 1.61
C ALA A 210 -13.21 3.67 0.85
N GLU A 211 -13.29 3.48 -0.48
CA GLU A 211 -14.41 3.99 -1.28
C GLU A 211 -15.71 3.29 -0.92
N GLU A 212 -15.71 1.96 -0.91
CA GLU A 212 -16.89 1.16 -0.59
C GLU A 212 -17.52 1.57 0.76
N GLY A 213 -16.66 1.88 1.74
CA GLY A 213 -17.08 2.38 3.05
C GLY A 213 -17.46 3.87 3.09
N GLY A 214 -17.22 4.64 2.03
CA GLY A 214 -17.34 6.10 2.04
C GLY A 214 -16.34 6.77 2.99
N LEU A 215 -15.13 6.19 3.15
CA LEU A 215 -14.14 6.57 4.16
C LEU A 215 -12.93 7.32 3.60
N ILE A 216 -12.83 7.50 2.28
CA ILE A 216 -11.69 8.21 1.65
C ILE A 216 -11.37 9.55 2.35
N PRO A 217 -12.35 10.41 2.69
CA PRO A 217 -12.07 11.70 3.35
C PRO A 217 -11.46 11.56 4.75
N GLU A 218 -11.66 10.43 5.42
CA GLU A 218 -11.25 10.19 6.81
C GLU A 218 -9.87 9.52 6.93
N ILE A 219 -9.35 9.00 5.81
CA ILE A 219 -8.07 8.32 5.78
C ILE A 219 -7.01 9.30 5.31
N ASP A 220 -5.94 9.47 6.07
CA ASP A 220 -4.90 10.45 5.78
C ASP A 220 -4.03 10.01 4.61
N ILE A 221 -3.67 8.72 4.57
CA ILE A 221 -2.84 8.17 3.50
C ILE A 221 -3.41 6.85 3.01
N ILE A 222 -3.70 6.76 1.73
CA ILE A 222 -4.09 5.53 1.04
C ILE A 222 -2.95 5.15 0.09
N MET A 223 -2.42 3.94 0.21
CA MET A 223 -1.48 3.38 -0.75
C MET A 223 -2.16 2.30 -1.57
N ALA A 224 -1.93 2.28 -2.88
CA ALA A 224 -2.37 1.19 -3.75
C ALA A 224 -1.30 0.80 -4.77
N THR A 225 -1.36 -0.45 -5.24
CA THR A 225 -0.40 -0.96 -6.23
C THR A 225 -1.05 -1.15 -7.59
N LEU A 226 -0.29 -0.86 -8.63
CA LEU A 226 -0.69 -1.14 -10.02
C LEU A 226 -0.31 -2.56 -10.47
N GLY A 227 0.50 -3.28 -9.66
CA GLY A 227 1.05 -4.59 -9.99
C GLY A 227 0.11 -5.77 -9.71
N LYS A 228 -1.17 -5.53 -9.38
CA LYS A 228 -2.17 -6.56 -9.10
C LYS A 228 -3.38 -6.38 -10.02
N ALA A 229 -4.53 -5.94 -9.52
CA ALA A 229 -5.75 -5.78 -10.31
C ALA A 229 -5.57 -4.91 -11.58
N ALA A 230 -4.70 -3.91 -11.56
CA ALA A 230 -4.42 -3.07 -12.72
C ALA A 230 -3.44 -3.71 -13.73
N ALA A 231 -2.93 -4.92 -13.49
CA ALA A 231 -2.03 -5.70 -14.36
C ALA A 231 -0.86 -4.89 -14.96
N SER A 232 -0.30 -3.97 -14.19
CA SER A 232 0.75 -3.05 -14.61
C SER A 232 1.94 -3.07 -13.64
N SER A 233 2.72 -2.02 -13.56
CA SER A 233 3.85 -1.89 -12.65
C SER A 233 3.79 -0.53 -11.97
N GLY A 234 4.23 -0.49 -10.70
CA GLY A 234 4.21 0.73 -9.91
C GLY A 234 3.20 0.69 -8.76
N ALA A 235 3.09 1.82 -8.12
CA ALA A 235 2.14 2.08 -7.05
C ALA A 235 1.88 3.58 -6.95
N PHE A 236 0.92 3.96 -6.14
CA PHE A 236 0.67 5.35 -5.80
C PHE A 236 0.25 5.50 -4.34
N ALA A 237 0.48 6.68 -3.82
CA ALA A 237 -0.10 7.09 -2.55
C ALA A 237 -1.00 8.30 -2.78
N ILE A 238 -2.08 8.34 -2.02
CA ILE A 238 -3.08 9.41 -1.97
C ILE A 238 -3.05 10.00 -0.57
N CYS A 239 -2.93 11.30 -0.45
CA CYS A 239 -2.96 11.99 0.84
C CYS A 239 -3.41 13.45 0.66
N ASP A 240 -3.66 14.14 1.75
CA ASP A 240 -3.91 15.57 1.70
C ASP A 240 -2.59 16.34 1.44
N THR A 241 -2.69 17.58 0.95
CA THR A 241 -1.52 18.40 0.57
C THR A 241 -0.53 18.59 1.73
N THR A 242 -1.02 18.62 2.97
CA THR A 242 -0.20 18.79 4.18
C THR A 242 0.71 17.60 4.47
N GLU A 243 0.33 16.39 4.07
CA GLU A 243 1.13 15.18 4.27
C GLU A 243 2.19 14.99 3.18
N LEU A 244 2.03 15.65 2.01
CA LEU A 244 3.02 15.62 0.93
C LEU A 244 4.20 16.56 1.15
N GLN A 245 4.06 17.59 1.95
CA GLN A 245 5.09 18.58 2.24
C GLN A 245 6.00 18.13 3.38
#